data_de25e9f053cca00e8c766429d777fc91
#
_entry.id   de25e9f053cca00e8c766429d777fc91
#
_cell.length_a   1.000
_cell.length_b   1.000
_cell.length_c   1.000
_cell.angle_alpha   90.00
_cell.angle_beta   90.00
_cell.angle_gamma   90.00
#
_symmetry.space_group_name_H-M   'P 1'
#
loop_
_entity.id
_entity.type
_entity.pdbx_description
1 polymer ?
#
loop_
_entity_poly.entity_id
_entity_poly.type
_entity_poly.pdbx_seq_one_letter_code
_entity_poly.pdbx_strand_id
1 'polypeptide(L)'
;MYVSFSGGKDSTVVLDLVRSMYPDVPAVFVDTGLEYPEIREFVKTIPNVTIVRPAMNFKQVIDTYGYPVVSKDVAQTIDYARKGSSWAANKLLGVNNDGSPSRWKATHYKQWAFLQDAPFKISAYCCDVMKKRPMKKWQKESGLYPYVGTMASESAQRMQGWLNTGCNAYEGDNKHSMPLSFWLEEDVLQYIRENNLPIAKVYGEIVEDENGHLKTTGVHRTGCMFCMFGAHLEKSPNRFERMKETHPERYDFCMRCEKGLDMDRVLSYMNIKH
;
A
#
# COMPACT_ATOMS: atom_id res chain seq x y z
N MET A 1 2.34 15.96 -17.69
CA MET A 1 2.13 14.68 -16.97
C MET A 1 3.39 14.34 -16.17
N TYR A 2 3.31 13.46 -15.18
CA TYR A 2 4.44 12.90 -14.43
C TYR A 2 4.18 11.42 -14.12
N VAL A 3 5.21 10.64 -13.84
CA VAL A 3 5.04 9.24 -13.37
C VAL A 3 4.98 9.21 -11.85
N SER A 4 3.89 8.67 -11.28
CA SER A 4 3.79 8.39 -9.84
C SER A 4 4.65 7.16 -9.53
N PHE A 5 5.92 7.41 -9.24
CA PHE A 5 6.95 6.40 -9.11
C PHE A 5 7.09 5.93 -7.66
N SER A 6 6.90 4.64 -7.42
CA SER A 6 7.05 4.05 -6.09
C SER A 6 8.37 3.29 -5.90
N GLY A 7 9.19 3.19 -6.94
CA GLY A 7 10.37 2.30 -6.98
C GLY A 7 10.02 0.81 -7.07
N GLY A 8 8.73 0.48 -7.08
CA GLY A 8 8.25 -0.90 -7.29
C GLY A 8 8.25 -1.30 -8.76
N LYS A 9 8.27 -2.61 -9.05
CA LYS A 9 8.37 -3.17 -10.40
C LYS A 9 7.34 -2.59 -11.37
N ASP A 10 6.09 -2.47 -10.96
CA ASP A 10 5.00 -1.99 -11.81
C ASP A 10 5.21 -0.51 -12.20
N SER A 11 5.59 0.34 -11.24
CA SER A 11 5.90 1.75 -11.49
C SER A 11 7.19 1.95 -12.30
N THR A 12 8.11 1.00 -12.24
CA THR A 12 9.34 0.99 -13.06
C THR A 12 9.00 0.72 -14.52
N VAL A 13 8.11 -0.25 -14.79
CA VAL A 13 7.60 -0.51 -16.15
C VAL A 13 6.83 0.70 -16.69
N VAL A 14 5.96 1.33 -15.90
CA VAL A 14 5.29 2.57 -16.34
C VAL A 14 6.29 3.66 -16.67
N LEU A 15 7.34 3.82 -15.87
CA LEU A 15 8.36 4.83 -16.09
C LEU A 15 9.09 4.59 -17.41
N ASP A 16 9.49 3.36 -17.67
CA ASP A 16 10.17 2.96 -18.90
C ASP A 16 9.28 3.16 -20.14
N LEU A 17 8.06 2.65 -20.12
CA LEU A 17 7.08 2.84 -21.18
C LEU A 17 6.79 4.32 -21.48
N VAL A 18 6.62 5.13 -20.46
CA VAL A 18 6.34 6.56 -20.66
C VAL A 18 7.56 7.28 -21.19
N ARG A 19 8.76 6.99 -20.69
CA ARG A 19 10.00 7.65 -21.12
C ARG A 19 10.48 7.19 -22.50
N SER A 20 10.11 6.00 -22.96
CA SER A 20 10.37 5.58 -24.35
C SER A 20 9.66 6.49 -25.35
N MET A 21 8.52 7.07 -25.00
CA MET A 21 7.74 7.98 -25.83
C MET A 21 8.00 9.47 -25.48
N TYR A 22 8.23 9.75 -24.22
CA TYR A 22 8.39 11.11 -23.66
C TYR A 22 9.59 11.14 -22.70
N PRO A 23 10.83 11.23 -23.20
CA PRO A 23 12.05 11.06 -22.41
C PRO A 23 12.19 11.99 -21.21
N ASP A 24 11.65 13.20 -21.30
CA ASP A 24 11.78 14.25 -20.28
C ASP A 24 10.70 14.21 -19.19
N VAL A 25 9.78 13.22 -19.21
CA VAL A 25 8.71 13.15 -18.21
C VAL A 25 9.32 12.93 -16.81
N PRO A 26 9.01 13.83 -15.85
CA PRO A 26 9.49 13.68 -14.47
C PRO A 26 8.81 12.51 -13.77
N ALA A 27 9.55 11.86 -12.88
CA ALA A 27 9.00 10.92 -11.94
C ALA A 27 8.92 11.55 -10.54
N VAL A 28 7.93 11.16 -9.74
CA VAL A 28 7.75 11.65 -8.38
C VAL A 28 7.65 10.48 -7.42
N PHE A 29 8.57 10.45 -6.45
CA PHE A 29 8.63 9.44 -5.41
C PHE A 29 8.28 10.06 -4.05
N VAL A 30 7.39 9.40 -3.31
CA VAL A 30 7.10 9.79 -1.92
C VAL A 30 7.96 8.97 -0.98
N ASP A 31 9.00 9.59 -0.43
CA ASP A 31 9.86 8.99 0.60
C ASP A 31 9.16 9.08 1.96
N THR A 32 8.46 8.01 2.33
CA THR A 32 7.78 7.93 3.63
C THR A 32 8.69 7.45 4.76
N GLY A 33 9.88 6.94 4.43
CA GLY A 33 10.77 6.25 5.36
C GLY A 33 10.35 4.81 5.70
N LEU A 34 9.23 4.34 5.12
CA LEU A 34 8.66 3.01 5.34
C LEU A 34 8.91 2.03 4.20
N GLU A 35 9.52 2.50 3.13
CA GLU A 35 9.93 1.69 1.99
C GLU A 35 11.12 0.81 2.39
N TYR A 36 11.26 -0.32 1.69
CA TYR A 36 12.48 -1.14 1.80
C TYR A 36 13.72 -0.31 1.46
N PRO A 37 14.84 -0.47 2.18
CA PRO A 37 16.09 0.24 1.88
C PRO A 37 16.49 0.12 0.41
N GLU A 38 16.37 -1.06 -0.18
CA GLU A 38 16.70 -1.36 -1.58
C GLU A 38 15.82 -0.58 -2.57
N ILE A 39 14.55 -0.31 -2.23
CA ILE A 39 13.69 0.58 -3.03
C ILE A 39 14.24 2.00 -3.02
N ARG A 40 14.61 2.51 -1.85
CA ARG A 40 15.14 3.87 -1.72
C ARG A 40 16.50 4.03 -2.43
N GLU A 41 17.33 3.00 -2.39
CA GLU A 41 18.60 2.97 -3.13
C GLU A 41 18.34 2.93 -4.64
N PHE A 42 17.44 2.07 -5.09
CA PHE A 42 17.06 1.98 -6.49
C PHE A 42 16.51 3.31 -7.03
N VAL A 43 15.61 3.96 -6.30
CA VAL A 43 15.06 5.27 -6.69
C VAL A 43 16.15 6.32 -6.92
N LYS A 44 17.25 6.29 -6.15
CA LYS A 44 18.38 7.22 -6.32
C LYS A 44 19.16 7.00 -7.63
N THR A 45 19.11 5.81 -8.20
CA THR A 45 19.78 5.51 -9.49
C THR A 45 18.98 6.00 -10.70
N ILE A 46 17.71 6.33 -10.52
CA ILE A 46 16.82 6.74 -11.60
C ILE A 46 16.95 8.27 -11.82
N PRO A 47 17.26 8.73 -13.04
CA PRO A 47 17.36 10.16 -13.32
C PRO A 47 15.99 10.86 -13.32
N ASN A 48 15.99 12.18 -13.11
CA ASN A 48 14.80 13.03 -13.15
C ASN A 48 13.68 12.53 -12.23
N VAL A 49 14.01 12.22 -10.95
CA VAL A 49 13.07 11.85 -9.91
C VAL A 49 13.00 12.96 -8.86
N THR A 50 11.81 13.51 -8.67
CA THR A 50 11.52 14.43 -7.57
C THR A 50 11.13 13.63 -6.32
N ILE A 51 11.84 13.86 -5.22
CA ILE A 51 11.55 13.21 -3.94
C ILE A 51 10.69 14.15 -3.09
N VAL A 52 9.51 13.67 -2.72
CA VAL A 52 8.53 14.36 -1.85
C VAL A 52 8.46 13.64 -0.51
N ARG A 53 8.33 14.37 0.58
CA ARG A 53 8.23 13.80 1.93
C ARG A 53 6.94 14.21 2.64
N PRO A 54 6.36 13.32 3.46
CA PRO A 54 5.22 13.68 4.31
C PRO A 54 5.65 14.68 5.40
N ALA A 55 4.71 15.49 5.86
CA ALA A 55 4.93 16.45 6.95
C ALA A 55 5.09 15.76 8.32
N MET A 56 4.61 14.54 8.47
CA MET A 56 4.68 13.74 9.69
C MET A 56 5.41 12.42 9.39
N ASN A 57 6.29 11.97 10.30
CA ASN A 57 6.82 10.62 10.23
C ASN A 57 5.78 9.59 10.73
N PHE A 58 6.04 8.30 10.49
CA PHE A 58 5.06 7.25 10.80
C PHE A 58 4.75 7.13 12.29
N LYS A 59 5.75 7.34 13.17
CA LYS A 59 5.52 7.35 14.62
C LYS A 59 4.53 8.46 15.01
N GLN A 60 4.74 9.66 14.51
CA GLN A 60 3.80 10.77 14.72
C GLN A 60 2.40 10.46 14.20
N VAL A 61 2.30 9.74 13.07
CA VAL A 61 1.01 9.34 12.51
C VAL A 61 0.29 8.33 13.40
N ILE A 62 0.97 7.29 13.89
CA ILE A 62 0.33 6.30 14.78
C ILE A 62 0.00 6.89 16.16
N ASP A 63 0.85 7.75 16.71
CA ASP A 63 0.60 8.42 17.99
C ASP A 63 -0.63 9.38 17.90
N THR A 64 -0.77 10.06 16.76
CA THR A 64 -1.88 11.01 16.54
C THR A 64 -3.17 10.31 16.15
N TYR A 65 -3.13 9.46 15.13
CA TYR A 65 -4.32 8.88 14.51
C TYR A 65 -4.56 7.42 14.89
N GLY A 66 -3.52 6.66 15.19
CA GLY A 66 -3.60 5.24 15.53
C GLY A 66 -3.05 4.30 14.45
N TYR A 67 -3.03 3.02 14.80
CA TYR A 67 -2.45 1.95 14.01
C TYR A 67 -3.33 1.52 12.84
N PRO A 68 -2.73 1.22 11.66
CA PRO A 68 -3.44 0.74 10.47
C PRO A 68 -3.65 -0.78 10.53
N VAL A 69 -4.65 -1.25 11.25
CA VAL A 69 -4.91 -2.67 11.51
C VAL A 69 -5.89 -3.28 10.51
N VAL A 70 -5.79 -4.58 10.25
CA VAL A 70 -6.68 -5.42 9.45
C VAL A 70 -6.82 -4.97 8.01
N SER A 71 -7.65 -3.96 7.75
CA SER A 71 -7.86 -3.33 6.45
C SER A 71 -8.24 -1.86 6.63
N LYS A 72 -8.13 -1.07 5.56
CA LYS A 72 -8.54 0.34 5.62
C LYS A 72 -10.00 0.50 6.05
N ASP A 73 -10.88 -0.34 5.51
CA ASP A 73 -12.31 -0.28 5.79
C ASP A 73 -12.61 -0.69 7.24
N VAL A 74 -12.03 -1.78 7.74
CA VAL A 74 -12.18 -2.21 9.13
C VAL A 74 -11.62 -1.16 10.10
N ALA A 75 -10.39 -0.69 9.88
CA ALA A 75 -9.77 0.33 10.74
C ALA A 75 -10.58 1.64 10.77
N GLN A 76 -11.10 2.08 9.63
CA GLN A 76 -11.97 3.25 9.56
C GLN A 76 -13.31 3.03 10.25
N THR A 77 -13.90 1.84 10.10
CA THR A 77 -15.16 1.48 10.77
C THR A 77 -14.98 1.50 12.29
N ILE A 78 -13.89 0.94 12.81
CA ILE A 78 -13.55 0.97 14.24
C ILE A 78 -13.37 2.42 14.73
N ASP A 79 -12.61 3.24 14.01
CA ASP A 79 -12.40 4.65 14.35
C ASP A 79 -13.72 5.42 14.43
N TYR A 80 -14.62 5.22 13.48
CA TYR A 80 -15.93 5.86 13.48
C TYR A 80 -16.84 5.33 14.59
N ALA A 81 -16.84 4.04 14.86
CA ALA A 81 -17.62 3.46 15.96
C ALA A 81 -17.17 4.02 17.32
N ARG A 82 -15.86 4.13 17.55
CA ARG A 82 -15.29 4.76 18.75
C ARG A 82 -15.63 6.25 18.90
N LYS A 83 -15.91 6.92 17.80
CA LYS A 83 -16.37 8.32 17.76
C LYS A 83 -17.90 8.47 17.86
N GLY A 84 -18.62 7.38 18.14
CA GLY A 84 -20.07 7.40 18.36
C GLY A 84 -20.93 7.20 17.10
N SER A 85 -20.36 6.78 15.97
CA SER A 85 -21.15 6.49 14.77
C SER A 85 -21.96 5.21 14.94
N SER A 86 -23.29 5.32 15.02
CA SER A 86 -24.22 4.19 15.10
C SER A 86 -24.13 3.28 13.87
N TRP A 87 -23.98 3.85 12.68
CA TRP A 87 -23.76 3.08 11.46
C TRP A 87 -22.51 2.19 11.53
N ALA A 88 -21.41 2.73 12.02
CA ALA A 88 -20.18 1.98 12.15
C ALA A 88 -20.26 0.90 13.24
N ALA A 89 -20.90 1.21 14.37
CA ALA A 89 -21.17 0.23 15.41
C ALA A 89 -22.04 -0.93 14.91
N ASN A 90 -23.16 -0.62 14.22
CA ASN A 90 -24.03 -1.63 13.60
C ASN A 90 -23.26 -2.49 12.58
N LYS A 91 -22.37 -1.87 11.80
CA LYS A 91 -21.53 -2.58 10.84
C LYS A 91 -20.59 -3.60 11.53
N LEU A 92 -19.98 -3.22 12.67
CA LEU A 92 -19.15 -4.13 13.47
C LEU A 92 -19.95 -5.25 14.14
N LEU A 93 -21.18 -4.97 14.57
CA LEU A 93 -22.08 -5.98 15.14
C LEU A 93 -22.66 -6.92 14.08
N GLY A 94 -22.52 -6.62 12.80
CA GLY A 94 -23.07 -7.41 11.71
C GLY A 94 -24.59 -7.22 11.54
N VAL A 95 -25.11 -6.05 11.91
CA VAL A 95 -26.53 -5.72 11.77
C VAL A 95 -26.75 -4.56 10.78
N ASN A 96 -27.94 -4.47 10.24
CA ASN A 96 -28.39 -3.35 9.45
C ASN A 96 -28.83 -2.18 10.36
N ASN A 97 -29.17 -1.03 9.76
CA ASN A 97 -29.59 0.15 10.52
C ASN A 97 -30.94 -0.04 11.24
N ASP A 98 -31.76 -0.98 10.78
CA ASP A 98 -33.03 -1.40 11.39
C ASP A 98 -32.86 -2.47 12.49
N GLY A 99 -31.62 -2.87 12.79
CA GLY A 99 -31.28 -3.91 13.77
C GLY A 99 -31.38 -5.34 13.25
N SER A 100 -31.84 -5.56 12.01
CA SER A 100 -31.88 -6.90 11.40
C SER A 100 -30.49 -7.44 11.10
N PRO A 101 -30.26 -8.78 11.14
CA PRO A 101 -28.97 -9.36 10.79
C PRO A 101 -28.55 -9.03 9.35
N SER A 102 -27.30 -8.62 9.15
CA SER A 102 -26.75 -8.38 7.83
C SER A 102 -25.97 -9.59 7.34
N ARG A 103 -26.40 -10.18 6.22
CA ARG A 103 -25.69 -11.32 5.60
C ARG A 103 -24.25 -11.00 5.20
N TRP A 104 -23.97 -9.77 4.77
CA TRP A 104 -22.67 -9.34 4.28
C TRP A 104 -21.71 -8.84 5.38
N LYS A 105 -22.28 -8.23 6.43
CA LYS A 105 -21.49 -7.60 7.51
C LYS A 105 -21.13 -8.59 8.62
N ALA A 106 -21.97 -9.59 8.87
CA ALA A 106 -21.84 -10.47 10.03
C ALA A 106 -20.53 -11.26 10.07
N THR A 107 -20.07 -11.77 8.94
CA THR A 107 -18.83 -12.58 8.88
C THR A 107 -17.56 -11.74 8.78
N HIS A 108 -17.59 -10.64 8.04
CA HIS A 108 -16.39 -9.87 7.77
C HIS A 108 -15.99 -8.92 8.91
N TYR A 109 -16.96 -8.25 9.55
CA TYR A 109 -16.67 -7.23 10.56
C TYR A 109 -16.76 -7.74 11.98
N LYS A 110 -17.72 -8.64 12.27
CA LYS A 110 -17.98 -9.14 13.62
C LYS A 110 -16.74 -9.78 14.28
N GLN A 111 -15.93 -10.50 13.52
CA GLN A 111 -14.69 -11.08 14.01
C GLN A 111 -13.67 -10.03 14.50
N TRP A 112 -13.78 -8.78 14.07
CA TRP A 112 -12.90 -7.67 14.45
C TRP A 112 -13.54 -6.69 15.44
N ALA A 113 -14.77 -6.96 15.90
CA ALA A 113 -15.47 -6.07 16.81
C ALA A 113 -14.72 -5.86 18.13
N PHE A 114 -13.97 -6.88 18.60
CA PHE A 114 -13.14 -6.79 19.81
C PHE A 114 -12.10 -5.66 19.75
N LEU A 115 -11.70 -5.24 18.57
CA LEU A 115 -10.78 -4.11 18.38
C LEU A 115 -11.39 -2.77 18.80
N GLN A 116 -12.70 -2.69 19.01
CA GLN A 116 -13.35 -1.51 19.56
C GLN A 116 -12.84 -1.17 20.97
N ASP A 117 -12.49 -2.19 21.76
CA ASP A 117 -12.02 -2.05 23.13
C ASP A 117 -10.48 -2.13 23.25
N ALA A 118 -9.78 -2.16 22.10
CA ALA A 118 -8.32 -2.23 22.10
C ALA A 118 -7.68 -1.00 22.81
N PRO A 119 -6.63 -1.22 23.65
CA PRO A 119 -6.00 -0.17 24.46
C PRO A 119 -5.05 0.75 23.65
N PHE A 120 -5.26 0.84 22.36
CA PHE A 120 -4.52 1.71 21.43
C PHE A 120 -5.45 2.31 20.38
N LYS A 121 -5.04 3.45 19.81
CA LYS A 121 -5.79 4.09 18.72
C LYS A 121 -5.72 3.26 17.44
N ILE A 122 -6.79 3.27 16.67
CA ILE A 122 -6.89 2.57 15.38
C ILE A 122 -7.43 3.56 14.34
N SER A 123 -6.81 3.60 13.16
CA SER A 123 -7.32 4.40 12.04
C SER A 123 -6.80 3.95 10.68
N ALA A 124 -7.41 4.46 9.62
CA ALA A 124 -6.96 4.26 8.24
C ALA A 124 -6.17 5.45 7.67
N TYR A 125 -5.82 6.43 8.48
CA TYR A 125 -5.23 7.70 8.01
C TYR A 125 -3.79 7.61 7.53
N CYS A 126 -3.02 6.56 7.88
CA CYS A 126 -1.60 6.49 7.55
C CYS A 126 -1.31 6.70 6.06
N CYS A 127 -2.03 6.03 5.15
CA CYS A 127 -1.82 6.20 3.72
C CYS A 127 -2.21 7.60 3.22
N ASP A 128 -3.20 8.22 3.84
CA ASP A 128 -3.61 9.58 3.49
C ASP A 128 -2.52 10.57 3.87
N VAL A 129 -2.07 10.54 5.13
CA VAL A 129 -1.06 11.47 5.66
C VAL A 129 0.30 11.25 5.02
N MET A 130 0.73 9.98 4.89
CA MET A 130 2.08 9.63 4.46
C MET A 130 2.28 9.69 2.94
N LYS A 131 1.22 9.41 2.15
CA LYS A 131 1.35 9.28 0.68
C LYS A 131 0.46 10.26 -0.07
N LYS A 132 -0.84 10.31 0.24
CA LYS A 132 -1.79 11.08 -0.57
C LYS A 132 -1.63 12.59 -0.41
N ARG A 133 -1.51 13.09 0.83
CA ARG A 133 -1.40 14.54 1.08
C ARG A 133 -0.15 15.15 0.44
N PRO A 134 1.08 14.58 0.62
CA PRO A 134 2.27 15.12 -0.02
C PRO A 134 2.17 15.09 -1.55
N MET A 135 1.62 14.02 -2.14
CA MET A 135 1.40 13.95 -3.59
C MET A 135 0.39 14.97 -4.08
N LYS A 136 -0.75 15.13 -3.40
CA LYS A 136 -1.75 16.14 -3.77
C LYS A 136 -1.20 17.57 -3.67
N LYS A 137 -0.38 17.85 -2.65
CA LYS A 137 0.29 19.15 -2.52
C LYS A 137 1.21 19.39 -3.71
N TRP A 138 2.12 18.46 -4.00
CA TRP A 138 3.04 18.56 -5.13
C TRP A 138 2.28 18.68 -6.48
N GLN A 139 1.25 17.89 -6.68
CA GLN A 139 0.41 17.91 -7.89
C GLN A 139 -0.28 19.25 -8.09
N LYS A 140 -0.77 19.88 -7.00
CA LYS A 140 -1.37 21.22 -7.03
C LYS A 140 -0.33 22.30 -7.40
N GLU A 141 0.89 22.18 -6.86
CA GLU A 141 1.97 23.14 -7.11
C GLU A 141 2.54 23.01 -8.52
N SER A 142 2.66 21.79 -9.04
CA SER A 142 3.21 21.55 -10.39
C SER A 142 2.18 21.68 -11.52
N GLY A 143 0.89 21.54 -11.22
CA GLY A 143 -0.18 21.48 -12.23
C GLY A 143 -0.18 20.22 -13.11
N LEU A 144 0.65 19.21 -12.77
CA LEU A 144 0.82 17.99 -13.55
C LEU A 144 -0.12 16.87 -13.07
N TYR A 145 -0.49 15.97 -13.98
CA TYR A 145 -1.32 14.79 -13.70
C TYR A 145 -0.50 13.49 -13.79
N PRO A 146 -0.83 12.46 -12.99
CA PRO A 146 -0.01 11.25 -12.89
C PRO A 146 -0.30 10.22 -13.98
N TYR A 147 0.76 9.56 -14.44
CA TYR A 147 0.72 8.18 -14.88
C TYR A 147 0.86 7.27 -13.65
N VAL A 148 0.00 6.28 -13.48
CA VAL A 148 0.00 5.35 -12.33
C VAL A 148 0.06 3.89 -12.79
N GLY A 149 0.89 3.09 -12.13
CA GLY A 149 1.07 1.67 -12.41
C GLY A 149 0.02 0.80 -11.73
N THR A 150 -1.26 1.16 -11.87
CA THR A 150 -2.39 0.40 -11.30
C THR A 150 -2.92 -0.58 -12.32
N MET A 151 -3.05 -1.85 -11.94
CA MET A 151 -3.67 -2.90 -12.75
C MET A 151 -5.07 -3.24 -12.23
N ALA A 152 -6.03 -3.44 -13.13
CA ALA A 152 -7.40 -3.82 -12.79
C ALA A 152 -7.46 -5.19 -12.10
N SER A 153 -6.57 -6.11 -12.49
CA SER A 153 -6.46 -7.46 -11.93
C SER A 153 -6.11 -7.52 -10.43
N GLU A 154 -5.55 -6.45 -9.84
CA GLU A 154 -5.08 -6.48 -8.45
C GLU A 154 -6.20 -6.49 -7.40
N SER A 155 -7.41 -6.03 -7.72
CA SER A 155 -8.56 -6.11 -6.81
C SER A 155 -9.89 -5.79 -7.52
N ALA A 156 -11.00 -6.31 -6.96
CA ALA A 156 -12.34 -6.00 -7.46
C ALA A 156 -12.64 -4.48 -7.49
N GLN A 157 -12.13 -3.72 -6.52
CA GLN A 157 -12.31 -2.26 -6.49
C GLN A 157 -11.56 -1.57 -7.64
N ARG A 158 -10.35 -2.04 -8.01
CA ARG A 158 -9.58 -1.50 -9.14
C ARG A 158 -10.22 -1.88 -10.46
N MET A 159 -10.68 -3.13 -10.58
CA MET A 159 -11.46 -3.59 -11.74
C MET A 159 -12.70 -2.72 -11.95
N GLN A 160 -13.48 -2.47 -10.90
CA GLN A 160 -14.65 -1.61 -11.00
C GLN A 160 -14.29 -0.17 -11.39
N GLY A 161 -13.22 0.37 -10.83
CA GLY A 161 -12.72 1.70 -11.23
C GLY A 161 -12.37 1.75 -12.69
N TRP A 162 -11.62 0.76 -13.19
CA TRP A 162 -11.24 0.66 -14.60
C TRP A 162 -12.46 0.50 -15.54
N LEU A 163 -13.44 -0.30 -15.16
CA LEU A 163 -14.68 -0.45 -15.93
C LEU A 163 -15.45 0.87 -16.04
N ASN A 164 -15.35 1.74 -15.03
CA ASN A 164 -16.05 3.03 -15.04
C ASN A 164 -15.33 4.12 -15.87
N THR A 165 -13.98 4.13 -15.86
CA THR A 165 -13.19 5.24 -16.44
C THR A 165 -12.27 4.82 -17.59
N GLY A 166 -12.10 3.51 -17.80
CA GLY A 166 -11.08 3.00 -18.73
C GLY A 166 -9.66 3.25 -18.23
N CYS A 167 -8.71 3.28 -19.17
CA CYS A 167 -7.28 3.49 -18.86
C CYS A 167 -6.97 4.94 -18.49
N ASN A 168 -7.84 5.90 -18.83
CA ASN A 168 -7.62 7.32 -18.63
C ASN A 168 -8.85 8.01 -18.05
N ALA A 169 -8.66 8.69 -16.92
CA ALA A 169 -9.66 9.56 -16.32
C ALA A 169 -9.37 11.02 -16.70
N TYR A 170 -10.17 11.60 -17.58
CA TYR A 170 -9.98 12.96 -18.09
C TYR A 170 -10.83 14.00 -17.35
N GLU A 171 -11.85 13.56 -16.63
CA GLU A 171 -12.81 14.43 -15.96
C GLU A 171 -12.63 14.44 -14.43
N GLY A 172 -13.15 15.48 -13.79
CA GLY A 172 -13.09 15.67 -12.34
C GLY A 172 -11.72 16.03 -11.78
N ASP A 173 -11.59 15.93 -10.47
CA ASP A 173 -10.40 16.36 -9.72
C ASP A 173 -9.26 15.34 -9.70
N ASN A 174 -9.53 14.10 -10.11
CA ASN A 174 -8.57 12.99 -10.05
C ASN A 174 -8.14 12.50 -11.44
N LYS A 175 -7.78 13.44 -12.31
CA LYS A 175 -7.28 13.12 -13.66
C LYS A 175 -6.01 12.30 -13.58
N HIS A 176 -5.97 11.17 -14.30
CA HIS A 176 -4.80 10.28 -14.34
C HIS A 176 -4.85 9.35 -15.55
N SER A 177 -3.70 8.74 -15.86
CA SER A 177 -3.59 7.68 -16.84
C SER A 177 -3.05 6.40 -16.19
N MET A 178 -3.59 5.26 -16.57
CA MET A 178 -3.21 3.92 -16.10
C MET A 178 -2.73 3.06 -17.27
N PRO A 179 -1.49 3.20 -17.74
CA PRO A 179 -1.00 2.48 -18.92
C PRO A 179 -1.05 0.95 -18.75
N LEU A 180 -0.88 0.44 -17.51
CA LEU A 180 -0.90 -0.98 -17.20
C LEU A 180 -2.28 -1.50 -16.75
N SER A 181 -3.36 -0.74 -16.93
CA SER A 181 -4.65 -1.09 -16.31
C SER A 181 -5.20 -2.47 -16.70
N PHE A 182 -4.93 -2.95 -17.92
CA PHE A 182 -5.36 -4.27 -18.42
C PHE A 182 -4.28 -5.35 -18.35
N TRP A 183 -3.08 -5.01 -17.84
CA TRP A 183 -1.98 -5.96 -17.67
C TRP A 183 -2.21 -6.87 -16.47
N LEU A 184 -1.58 -8.04 -16.54
CA LEU A 184 -1.41 -8.96 -15.43
C LEU A 184 -0.01 -8.79 -14.83
N GLU A 185 0.20 -9.34 -13.64
CA GLU A 185 1.53 -9.32 -13.03
C GLU A 185 2.57 -10.06 -13.88
N GLU A 186 2.17 -11.11 -14.55
CA GLU A 186 3.01 -11.87 -15.46
C GLU A 186 3.51 -11.01 -16.64
N ASP A 187 2.64 -10.17 -17.20
CA ASP A 187 3.01 -9.24 -18.27
C ASP A 187 4.09 -8.25 -17.80
N VAL A 188 3.97 -7.78 -16.57
CA VAL A 188 4.97 -6.89 -15.95
C VAL A 188 6.31 -7.61 -15.79
N LEU A 189 6.32 -8.84 -15.30
CA LEU A 189 7.56 -9.61 -15.11
C LEU A 189 8.20 -9.99 -16.44
N GLN A 190 7.38 -10.36 -17.42
CA GLN A 190 7.85 -10.65 -18.78
C GLN A 190 8.48 -9.42 -19.42
N TYR A 191 7.83 -8.27 -19.35
CA TYR A 191 8.36 -7.00 -19.85
C TYR A 191 9.72 -6.65 -19.23
N ILE A 192 9.86 -6.78 -17.91
CA ILE A 192 11.13 -6.55 -17.21
C ILE A 192 12.21 -7.48 -17.73
N ARG A 193 11.92 -8.77 -17.90
CA ARG A 193 12.85 -9.79 -18.38
C ARG A 193 13.30 -9.53 -19.82
N GLU A 194 12.36 -9.27 -20.73
CA GLU A 194 12.63 -9.06 -22.17
C GLU A 194 13.42 -7.77 -22.42
N ASN A 195 13.18 -6.72 -21.66
CA ASN A 195 13.86 -5.43 -21.81
C ASN A 195 15.08 -5.27 -20.89
N ASN A 196 15.45 -6.31 -20.12
CA ASN A 196 16.50 -6.25 -19.11
C ASN A 196 16.36 -5.04 -18.18
N LEU A 197 15.13 -4.69 -17.81
CA LEU A 197 14.82 -3.49 -17.04
C LEU A 197 15.32 -3.67 -15.59
N PRO A 198 16.14 -2.76 -15.06
CA PRO A 198 16.58 -2.87 -13.68
C PRO A 198 15.43 -2.67 -12.70
N ILE A 199 15.38 -3.49 -11.68
CA ILE A 199 14.43 -3.38 -10.55
C ILE A 199 15.17 -3.41 -9.22
N ALA A 200 14.51 -2.99 -8.15
CA ALA A 200 15.11 -2.97 -6.83
C ALA A 200 15.49 -4.38 -6.36
N LYS A 201 16.67 -4.52 -5.75
CA LYS A 201 17.26 -5.80 -5.32
C LYS A 201 16.36 -6.63 -4.39
N VAL A 202 15.45 -6.00 -3.67
CA VAL A 202 14.50 -6.69 -2.78
C VAL A 202 13.58 -7.68 -3.52
N TYR A 203 13.38 -7.53 -4.83
CA TYR A 203 12.64 -8.47 -5.66
C TYR A 203 13.44 -9.76 -5.97
N GLY A 204 14.77 -9.72 -5.83
CA GLY A 204 15.63 -10.80 -6.27
C GLY A 204 15.63 -10.96 -7.79
N GLU A 205 15.64 -12.19 -8.26
CA GLU A 205 15.63 -12.54 -9.68
C GLU A 205 14.22 -12.91 -10.15
N ILE A 206 13.96 -12.77 -11.45
CA ILE A 206 12.73 -13.24 -12.09
C ILE A 206 13.01 -14.66 -12.61
N VAL A 207 12.28 -15.62 -12.08
CA VAL A 207 12.41 -17.05 -12.41
C VAL A 207 11.06 -17.63 -12.83
N GLU A 208 11.07 -18.75 -13.53
CA GLU A 208 9.87 -19.53 -13.83
C GLU A 208 9.60 -20.54 -12.70
N ASP A 209 8.35 -20.71 -12.34
CA ASP A 209 7.92 -21.76 -11.42
C ASP A 209 7.71 -23.10 -12.18
N GLU A 210 7.30 -24.14 -11.47
CA GLU A 210 7.08 -25.47 -12.01
C GLU A 210 5.99 -25.53 -13.11
N ASN A 211 5.13 -24.52 -13.18
CA ASN A 211 4.06 -24.38 -14.16
C ASN A 211 4.41 -23.43 -15.31
N GLY A 212 5.64 -22.90 -15.33
CA GLY A 212 6.10 -21.94 -16.33
C GLY A 212 5.67 -20.50 -16.06
N HIS A 213 5.10 -20.18 -14.88
CA HIS A 213 4.73 -18.82 -14.52
C HIS A 213 5.93 -18.05 -13.95
N LEU A 214 6.02 -16.78 -14.32
CA LEU A 214 7.06 -15.89 -13.82
C LEU A 214 6.79 -15.45 -12.38
N LYS A 215 7.84 -15.46 -11.56
CA LYS A 215 7.80 -14.94 -10.18
C LYS A 215 9.13 -14.34 -9.79
N THR A 216 9.10 -13.48 -8.77
CA THR A 216 10.31 -12.95 -8.12
C THR A 216 10.78 -13.91 -7.02
N THR A 217 12.10 -14.08 -6.86
CA THR A 217 12.68 -14.91 -5.78
C THR A 217 12.67 -14.21 -4.43
N GLY A 218 12.59 -12.88 -4.40
CA GLY A 218 12.50 -12.08 -3.20
C GLY A 218 11.04 -11.72 -2.86
N VAL A 219 10.78 -10.46 -2.52
CA VAL A 219 9.41 -10.03 -2.19
C VAL A 219 8.54 -9.96 -3.44
N HIS A 220 7.30 -10.39 -3.31
CA HIS A 220 6.32 -10.30 -4.39
C HIS A 220 5.82 -8.85 -4.60
N ARG A 221 5.63 -8.11 -3.51
CA ARG A 221 5.17 -6.71 -3.51
C ARG A 221 5.94 -5.86 -2.52
N THR A 222 6.28 -4.65 -2.92
CA THR A 222 6.89 -3.64 -2.08
C THR A 222 5.82 -2.64 -1.61
N GLY A 223 5.34 -2.85 -0.41
CA GLY A 223 4.52 -1.88 0.30
C GLY A 223 5.33 -1.14 1.36
N CYS A 224 4.64 -0.50 2.33
CA CYS A 224 5.29 -0.06 3.56
C CYS A 224 5.68 -1.29 4.38
N MET A 225 6.94 -1.41 4.81
CA MET A 225 7.44 -2.58 5.58
C MET A 225 6.61 -2.82 6.86
N PHE A 226 6.19 -1.75 7.53
CA PHE A 226 5.46 -1.80 8.79
C PHE A 226 3.93 -1.80 8.64
N CYS A 227 3.40 -2.11 7.44
CA CYS A 227 1.97 -2.08 7.21
C CYS A 227 1.28 -3.31 7.79
N MET A 228 0.31 -3.11 8.69
CA MET A 228 -0.51 -4.19 9.26
C MET A 228 -1.77 -4.50 8.42
N PHE A 229 -2.07 -3.71 7.39
CA PHE A 229 -3.19 -4.03 6.49
C PHE A 229 -2.92 -5.34 5.74
N GLY A 230 -3.84 -6.28 5.88
CA GLY A 230 -3.76 -7.59 5.25
C GLY A 230 -2.82 -8.59 5.92
N ALA A 231 -2.05 -8.21 6.96
CA ALA A 231 -1.09 -9.11 7.60
C ALA A 231 -1.73 -10.39 8.15
N HIS A 232 -2.96 -10.31 8.65
CA HIS A 232 -3.73 -11.45 9.14
C HIS A 232 -4.12 -12.48 8.07
N LEU A 233 -3.99 -12.14 6.78
CA LEU A 233 -4.28 -13.02 5.64
C LEU A 233 -3.03 -13.73 5.13
N GLU A 234 -1.84 -13.29 5.56
CA GLU A 234 -0.60 -13.88 5.09
C GLU A 234 -0.31 -15.21 5.80
N LYS A 235 0.14 -16.19 5.01
CA LYS A 235 0.67 -17.44 5.54
C LYS A 235 2.05 -17.21 6.17
N SER A 236 2.41 -18.04 7.15
CA SER A 236 3.77 -18.04 7.72
C SER A 236 4.78 -18.60 6.68
N PRO A 237 5.96 -17.96 6.53
CA PRO A 237 6.36 -16.73 7.17
C PRO A 237 5.66 -15.48 6.58
N ASN A 238 4.97 -14.72 7.43
CA ASN A 238 4.35 -13.46 7.03
C ASN A 238 5.39 -12.34 6.88
N ARG A 239 4.95 -11.11 6.50
CA ARG A 239 5.86 -9.97 6.27
C ARG A 239 6.71 -9.59 7.49
N PHE A 240 6.19 -9.74 8.70
CA PHE A 240 6.92 -9.41 9.92
C PHE A 240 7.95 -10.49 10.26
N GLU A 241 7.58 -11.78 10.14
CA GLU A 241 8.51 -12.89 10.29
C GLU A 241 9.66 -12.79 9.26
N ARG A 242 9.34 -12.50 7.98
CA ARG A 242 10.38 -12.26 6.96
C ARG A 242 11.24 -11.04 7.26
N MET A 243 10.63 -9.93 7.74
CA MET A 243 11.39 -8.73 8.10
C MET A 243 12.39 -8.99 9.22
N LYS A 244 12.03 -9.85 10.19
CA LYS A 244 12.93 -10.25 11.29
C LYS A 244 14.22 -10.89 10.76
N GLU A 245 14.12 -11.70 9.71
CA GLU A 245 15.26 -12.38 9.09
C GLU A 245 16.05 -11.47 8.14
N THR A 246 15.35 -10.70 7.31
CA THR A 246 15.99 -9.93 6.23
C THR A 246 16.42 -8.53 6.67
N HIS A 247 15.72 -7.90 7.61
CA HIS A 247 15.94 -6.53 8.08
C HIS A 247 15.80 -6.42 9.59
N PRO A 248 16.66 -7.09 10.39
CA PRO A 248 16.50 -7.20 11.85
C PRO A 248 16.45 -5.84 12.56
N GLU A 249 17.26 -4.86 12.15
CA GLU A 249 17.22 -3.51 12.75
C GLU A 249 15.88 -2.79 12.52
N ARG A 250 15.26 -2.99 11.34
CA ARG A 250 13.94 -2.45 11.03
C ARG A 250 12.85 -3.15 11.82
N TYR A 251 12.98 -4.47 11.95
CA TYR A 251 12.09 -5.27 12.79
C TYR A 251 12.15 -4.81 14.25
N ASP A 252 13.34 -4.69 14.81
CA ASP A 252 13.53 -4.22 16.18
C ASP A 252 12.92 -2.84 16.42
N PHE A 253 13.12 -1.89 15.52
CA PHE A 253 12.49 -0.57 15.59
C PHE A 253 10.96 -0.67 15.51
N CYS A 254 10.44 -1.54 14.65
CA CYS A 254 9.01 -1.77 14.49
C CYS A 254 8.37 -2.32 15.77
N MET A 255 9.03 -3.28 16.44
CA MET A 255 8.46 -4.02 17.57
C MET A 255 8.65 -3.31 18.93
N ARG A 256 9.78 -2.61 19.13
CA ARG A 256 10.07 -1.97 20.42
C ARG A 256 9.00 -0.96 20.85
N CYS A 257 8.65 -1.02 22.15
CA CYS A 257 7.79 -0.06 22.82
C CYS A 257 8.50 1.28 23.01
N GLU A 258 9.68 1.27 23.66
CA GLU A 258 10.47 2.48 23.88
C GLU A 258 11.28 2.86 22.65
N LYS A 259 11.18 4.11 22.20
CA LYS A 259 11.84 4.66 21.02
C LYS A 259 11.55 3.92 19.71
N GLY A 260 10.57 3.02 19.69
CA GLY A 260 10.09 2.27 18.54
C GLY A 260 8.63 2.60 18.18
N LEU A 261 7.98 1.65 17.47
CA LEU A 261 6.61 1.79 17.01
C LEU A 261 5.58 1.01 17.85
N ASP A 262 6.03 0.23 18.84
CA ASP A 262 5.19 -0.59 19.73
C ASP A 262 4.19 -1.50 18.99
N MET A 263 4.62 -2.03 17.84
CA MET A 263 3.74 -2.86 17.00
C MET A 263 3.62 -4.28 17.53
N ASP A 264 4.58 -4.76 18.32
CA ASP A 264 4.50 -6.04 19.04
C ASP A 264 3.19 -6.17 19.85
N ARG A 265 2.87 -5.16 20.65
CA ARG A 265 1.62 -5.10 21.41
C ARG A 265 0.38 -5.21 20.52
N VAL A 266 0.39 -4.51 19.39
CA VAL A 266 -0.76 -4.46 18.48
C VAL A 266 -0.93 -5.78 17.72
N LEU A 267 0.17 -6.35 17.22
CA LEU A 267 0.17 -7.64 16.52
C LEU A 267 -0.24 -8.78 17.44
N SER A 268 0.32 -8.80 18.69
CA SER A 268 -0.05 -9.77 19.73
C SER A 268 -1.52 -9.66 20.09
N TYR A 269 -2.07 -8.45 20.26
CA TYR A 269 -3.50 -8.25 20.54
C TYR A 269 -4.41 -8.78 19.42
N MET A 270 -3.94 -8.73 18.17
CA MET A 270 -4.65 -9.28 17.00
C MET A 270 -4.35 -10.77 16.76
N ASN A 271 -3.54 -11.41 17.60
CA ASN A 271 -3.08 -12.80 17.43
C ASN A 271 -2.39 -13.02 16.05
N ILE A 272 -1.60 -12.04 15.62
CA ILE A 272 -0.77 -12.14 14.40
C ILE A 272 0.64 -12.53 14.82
N LYS A 273 1.13 -13.62 14.26
CA LYS A 273 2.51 -14.11 14.47
C LYS A 273 3.52 -13.10 13.92
N HIS A 274 4.66 -12.91 14.62
CA HIS A 274 5.68 -11.95 14.22
C HIS A 274 7.05 -12.27 14.81
#